data_4cc1cea6af15bcdcabb7a04a588e8b33
#
_entry.id   4cc1cea6af15bcdcabb7a04a588e8b33
#
_cell.length_a   1.000
_cell.length_b   1.000
_cell.length_c   1.000
_cell.angle_alpha   90.00
_cell.angle_beta   90.00
_cell.angle_gamma   90.00
#
_symmetry.space_group_name_H-M   'P 1'
#
loop_
_entity.id
_entity.type
_entity.pdbx_description
1 polymer ?
#
loop_
_entity_poly.entity_id
_entity_poly.type
_entity_poly.pdbx_seq_one_letter_code
_entity_poly.pdbx_strand_id
1 'polypeptide(L)'
;MLRAGNEYSVLSKFVFDGDTLNLNFQGEQFLARLQWIDTPETRKPSIHTNTDPRIQAHWSWAERAKTALMNLVSGKPLICVLAERDRFDRWIVDLYLGKVSAATNIQTALCKAGMAVSYLPHNRYSYTNRELAVMRGIITETANANRKKVGIWSEPNFILPHEFKKLNLPLS
;
A
#
# COMPACT_ATOMS: atom_id res chain seq x y z
N MET A 1 3.75 -5.90 -23.86
CA MET A 1 3.85 -4.49 -23.43
C MET A 1 2.67 -4.16 -22.53
N LEU A 2 2.92 -3.69 -21.34
CA LEU A 2 1.91 -3.32 -20.33
C LEU A 2 1.18 -2.02 -20.73
N ARG A 3 -0.15 -1.96 -20.50
CA ARG A 3 -0.99 -0.80 -20.84
C ARG A 3 -1.93 -0.46 -19.69
N ALA A 4 -2.15 0.83 -19.45
CA ALA A 4 -3.13 1.33 -18.50
C ALA A 4 -4.55 0.83 -18.83
N GLY A 5 -5.36 0.63 -17.82
CA GLY A 5 -6.73 0.12 -17.91
C GLY A 5 -6.86 -1.40 -18.05
N ASN A 6 -5.76 -2.12 -18.30
CA ASN A 6 -5.79 -3.55 -18.54
C ASN A 6 -5.49 -4.37 -17.27
N GLU A 7 -5.98 -5.61 -17.29
CA GLU A 7 -5.77 -6.62 -16.23
C GLU A 7 -4.67 -7.59 -16.66
N TYR A 8 -3.79 -7.93 -15.70
CA TYR A 8 -2.67 -8.85 -15.93
C TYR A 8 -2.58 -9.87 -14.81
N SER A 9 -2.43 -11.14 -15.17
CA SER A 9 -2.09 -12.20 -14.22
C SER A 9 -0.60 -12.09 -13.90
N VAL A 10 -0.25 -11.84 -12.65
CA VAL A 10 1.13 -11.52 -12.24
C VAL A 10 1.56 -12.34 -11.02
N LEU A 11 2.87 -12.38 -10.79
CA LEU A 11 3.47 -12.93 -9.59
C LEU A 11 4.26 -11.85 -8.86
N SER A 12 4.19 -11.83 -7.54
CA SER A 12 5.08 -11.01 -6.72
C SER A 12 6.49 -11.59 -6.72
N LYS A 13 7.50 -10.72 -6.91
CA LYS A 13 8.93 -11.07 -6.85
C LYS A 13 9.59 -10.52 -5.60
N PHE A 14 9.32 -9.28 -5.26
CA PHE A 14 9.91 -8.61 -4.10
C PHE A 14 8.96 -7.55 -3.55
N VAL A 15 8.89 -7.43 -2.23
CA VAL A 15 8.12 -6.38 -1.53
C VAL A 15 9.11 -5.40 -0.90
N PHE A 16 9.03 -4.13 -1.29
CA PHE A 16 9.92 -3.07 -0.79
C PHE A 16 9.44 -2.52 0.55
N ASP A 17 8.15 -2.21 0.61
CA ASP A 17 7.47 -1.65 1.78
C ASP A 17 5.99 -2.11 1.81
N GLY A 18 5.16 -1.50 2.63
CA GLY A 18 3.76 -1.92 2.82
C GLY A 18 2.85 -1.68 1.61
N ASP A 19 3.27 -0.90 0.62
CA ASP A 19 2.44 -0.55 -0.56
C ASP A 19 3.19 -0.53 -1.90
N THR A 20 4.48 -0.92 -1.90
CA THR A 20 5.34 -0.95 -3.09
C THR A 20 5.99 -2.32 -3.25
N LEU A 21 5.82 -2.92 -4.41
CA LEU A 21 6.36 -4.24 -4.71
C LEU A 21 6.79 -4.37 -6.19
N ASN A 22 7.64 -5.36 -6.45
CA ASN A 22 8.03 -5.76 -7.80
C ASN A 22 7.11 -6.90 -8.25
N LEU A 23 6.46 -6.74 -9.40
CA LEU A 23 5.61 -7.72 -10.03
C LEU A 23 6.26 -8.25 -11.31
N ASN A 24 5.91 -9.49 -11.67
CA ASN A 24 6.34 -10.13 -12.90
C ASN A 24 5.14 -10.54 -13.75
N PHE A 25 5.15 -10.11 -15.00
CA PHE A 25 4.22 -10.54 -16.04
C PHE A 25 5.00 -11.17 -17.21
N GLN A 26 4.88 -12.46 -17.41
CA GLN A 26 5.51 -13.20 -18.54
C GLN A 26 7.03 -12.92 -18.69
N GLY A 27 7.75 -12.81 -17.56
CA GLY A 27 9.19 -12.53 -17.56
C GLY A 27 9.54 -11.04 -17.47
N GLU A 28 8.63 -10.14 -17.82
CA GLU A 28 8.82 -8.69 -17.65
C GLU A 28 8.55 -8.30 -16.20
N GLN A 29 9.55 -7.70 -15.54
CA GLN A 29 9.42 -7.20 -14.18
C GLN A 29 9.12 -5.70 -14.19
N PHE A 30 8.26 -5.27 -13.28
CA PHE A 30 7.93 -3.87 -13.13
C PHE A 30 7.65 -3.49 -11.67
N LEU A 31 7.94 -2.25 -11.32
CA LEU A 31 7.65 -1.70 -10.01
C LEU A 31 6.20 -1.23 -9.94
N ALA A 32 5.48 -1.68 -8.92
CA ALA A 32 4.07 -1.36 -8.69
C ALA A 32 3.87 -0.67 -7.33
N ARG A 33 3.06 0.38 -7.32
CA ARG A 33 2.58 1.09 -6.13
C ARG A 33 1.08 0.87 -5.98
N LEU A 34 0.65 0.30 -4.88
CA LEU A 34 -0.77 0.11 -4.57
C LEU A 34 -1.46 1.48 -4.43
N GLN A 35 -2.49 1.74 -5.24
CA GLN A 35 -3.20 3.01 -5.20
C GLN A 35 -4.20 3.07 -4.02
N TRP A 36 -4.69 4.26 -3.71
CA TRP A 36 -5.73 4.55 -2.72
C TRP A 36 -5.33 4.34 -1.27
N ILE A 37 -4.15 3.86 -0.99
CA ILE A 37 -3.64 3.64 0.36
C ILE A 37 -2.26 4.30 0.54
N ASP A 38 -1.93 4.52 1.81
CA ASP A 38 -0.59 4.90 2.24
C ASP A 38 -0.19 4.07 3.46
N THR A 39 1.03 3.58 3.49
CA THR A 39 1.56 2.74 4.58
C THR A 39 2.68 3.45 5.32
N PRO A 40 2.97 3.05 6.58
CA PRO A 40 4.13 3.58 7.27
C PRO A 40 5.42 3.38 6.46
N GLU A 41 6.27 4.41 6.48
CA GLU A 41 7.53 4.43 5.74
C GLU A 41 8.61 3.60 6.46
N THR A 42 9.26 2.71 5.73
CA THR A 42 10.42 1.98 6.26
C THR A 42 11.59 2.93 6.53
N ARG A 43 12.39 2.62 7.55
CA ARG A 43 13.59 3.40 7.84
C ARG A 43 14.57 3.31 6.68
N LYS A 44 14.99 4.45 6.14
CA LYS A 44 16.06 4.50 5.14
C LYS A 44 17.42 4.34 5.83
N PRO A 45 18.36 3.60 5.23
CA PRO A 45 19.71 3.42 5.81
C PRO A 45 20.43 4.74 6.09
N SER A 46 20.16 5.78 5.29
CA SER A 46 20.72 7.12 5.43
C SER A 46 20.12 7.96 6.56
N ILE A 47 19.15 7.44 7.32
CA ILE A 47 18.55 8.18 8.43
C ILE A 47 19.14 7.68 9.74
N HIS A 48 19.65 8.62 10.57
CA HIS A 48 20.13 8.31 11.92
C HIS A 48 19.07 7.62 12.77
N THR A 49 19.51 6.83 13.75
CA THR A 49 18.63 6.34 14.80
C THR A 49 17.96 7.53 15.49
N ASN A 50 16.64 7.46 15.61
CA ASN A 50 15.87 8.47 16.31
C ASN A 50 15.32 7.87 17.60
N THR A 51 15.40 8.60 18.71
CA THR A 51 14.94 8.17 20.04
C THR A 51 13.48 8.54 20.31
N ASP A 52 12.82 9.31 19.45
CA ASP A 52 11.39 9.62 19.59
C ASP A 52 10.59 8.30 19.46
N PRO A 53 9.86 7.89 20.50
CA PRO A 53 9.08 6.65 20.48
C PRO A 53 8.07 6.59 19.34
N ARG A 54 7.53 7.73 18.90
CA ARG A 54 6.56 7.78 17.80
C ARG A 54 7.21 7.46 16.46
N ILE A 55 8.47 7.92 16.25
CA ILE A 55 9.23 7.61 15.04
C ILE A 55 9.64 6.14 15.03
N GLN A 56 10.07 5.60 16.17
CA GLN A 56 10.39 4.17 16.30
C GLN A 56 9.14 3.30 16.08
N ALA A 57 8.00 3.69 16.64
CA ALA A 57 6.73 3.02 16.42
C ALA A 57 6.37 3.04 14.92
N HIS A 58 6.51 4.17 14.23
CA HIS A 58 6.26 4.29 12.81
C HIS A 58 7.10 3.30 11.99
N TRP A 59 8.41 3.21 12.23
CA TRP A 59 9.28 2.26 11.54
C TRP A 59 8.93 0.80 11.86
N SER A 60 8.60 0.51 13.12
CA SER A 60 8.15 -0.84 13.51
C SER A 60 6.87 -1.25 12.77
N TRP A 61 5.91 -0.34 12.66
CA TRP A 61 4.69 -0.60 11.90
C TRP A 61 4.93 -0.68 10.39
N ALA A 62 5.93 0.03 9.86
CA ALA A 62 6.34 -0.11 8.46
C ALA A 62 6.82 -1.53 8.13
N GLU A 63 7.65 -2.12 8.98
CA GLU A 63 8.10 -3.51 8.80
C GLU A 63 6.94 -4.52 8.93
N ARG A 64 5.98 -4.27 9.81
CA ARG A 64 4.76 -5.09 9.94
C ARG A 64 3.88 -4.97 8.70
N ALA A 65 3.70 -3.76 8.15
CA ALA A 65 2.94 -3.52 6.93
C ALA A 65 3.58 -4.22 5.73
N LYS A 66 4.92 -4.13 5.59
CA LYS A 66 5.69 -4.87 4.59
C LYS A 66 5.48 -6.38 4.71
N THR A 67 5.58 -6.92 5.93
CA THR A 67 5.36 -8.35 6.20
C THR A 67 3.92 -8.76 5.88
N ALA A 68 2.94 -7.92 6.21
CA ALA A 68 1.54 -8.18 5.90
C ALA A 68 1.30 -8.25 4.39
N LEU A 69 1.83 -7.30 3.61
CA LEU A 69 1.76 -7.35 2.16
C LEU A 69 2.44 -8.61 1.61
N MET A 70 3.64 -8.93 2.09
CA MET A 70 4.38 -10.12 1.68
C MET A 70 3.56 -11.41 1.90
N ASN A 71 2.91 -11.55 3.06
CA ASN A 71 2.06 -12.70 3.37
C ASN A 71 0.80 -12.77 2.50
N LEU A 72 0.30 -11.63 2.04
CA LEU A 72 -0.85 -11.58 1.14
C LEU A 72 -0.51 -11.99 -0.29
N VAL A 73 0.73 -11.73 -0.77
CA VAL A 73 1.06 -11.85 -2.19
C VAL A 73 2.03 -12.97 -2.54
N SER A 74 2.91 -13.41 -1.61
CA SER A 74 3.97 -14.38 -1.93
C SER A 74 3.41 -15.74 -2.33
N GLY A 75 3.85 -16.22 -3.50
CA GLY A 75 3.48 -17.53 -4.03
C GLY A 75 2.01 -17.67 -4.45
N LYS A 76 1.26 -16.56 -4.47
CA LYS A 76 -0.17 -16.60 -4.80
C LYS A 76 -0.45 -16.05 -6.20
N PRO A 77 -1.51 -16.54 -6.87
CA PRO A 77 -1.97 -15.96 -8.12
C PRO A 77 -2.55 -14.57 -7.86
N LEU A 78 -2.06 -13.58 -8.58
CA LEU A 78 -2.48 -12.19 -8.45
C LEU A 78 -3.02 -11.67 -9.78
N ILE A 79 -4.04 -10.83 -9.72
CA ILE A 79 -4.49 -10.01 -10.84
C ILE A 79 -4.15 -8.56 -10.53
N CYS A 80 -3.42 -7.93 -11.44
CA CYS A 80 -3.01 -6.53 -11.36
C CYS A 80 -3.76 -5.72 -12.40
N VAL A 81 -4.45 -4.67 -11.98
CA VAL A 81 -5.07 -3.69 -12.90
C VAL A 81 -4.22 -2.44 -12.89
N LEU A 82 -3.65 -2.10 -14.04
CA LEU A 82 -2.77 -0.94 -14.20
C LEU A 82 -3.60 0.33 -14.37
N ALA A 83 -3.30 1.39 -13.61
CA ALA A 83 -3.93 2.68 -13.76
C ALA A 83 -3.07 3.63 -14.60
N GLU A 84 -1.96 4.07 -14.08
CA GLU A 84 -1.06 5.02 -14.72
C GLU A 84 0.38 4.82 -14.23
N ARG A 85 1.35 5.51 -14.80
CA ARG A 85 2.71 5.60 -14.24
C ARG A 85 2.86 6.88 -13.43
N ASP A 86 3.56 6.77 -12.31
CA ASP A 86 3.91 7.94 -11.52
C ASP A 86 5.26 8.57 -11.99
N ARG A 87 5.64 9.67 -11.36
CA ARG A 87 6.90 10.39 -11.67
C ARG A 87 8.19 9.59 -11.40
N PHE A 88 8.08 8.45 -10.71
CA PHE A 88 9.18 7.53 -10.40
C PHE A 88 9.17 6.30 -11.30
N ASP A 89 8.38 6.33 -12.37
CA ASP A 89 8.18 5.24 -13.33
C ASP A 89 7.58 3.96 -12.73
N ARG A 90 6.91 4.06 -11.57
CA ARG A 90 6.14 2.95 -11.00
C ARG A 90 4.76 2.90 -11.62
N TRP A 91 4.26 1.69 -11.87
CA TRP A 91 2.84 1.50 -12.16
C TRP A 91 1.99 1.69 -10.89
N ILE A 92 1.04 2.59 -10.95
CA ILE A 92 -0.03 2.71 -9.96
C ILE A 92 -1.06 1.63 -10.26
N VAL A 93 -1.40 0.80 -9.27
CA VAL A 93 -2.16 -0.41 -9.51
C VAL A 93 -3.24 -0.69 -8.46
N ASP A 94 -4.32 -1.35 -8.89
CA ASP A 94 -5.16 -2.18 -8.01
C ASP A 94 -4.70 -3.63 -8.08
N LEU A 95 -4.49 -4.26 -6.94
CA LEU A 95 -4.01 -5.63 -6.84
C LEU A 95 -5.06 -6.53 -6.17
N TYR A 96 -5.27 -7.72 -6.74
CA TYR A 96 -6.29 -8.66 -6.30
C TYR A 96 -5.73 -10.07 -6.15
N LEU A 97 -6.26 -10.82 -5.20
CA LEU A 97 -5.95 -12.23 -5.02
C LEU A 97 -6.86 -13.09 -5.92
N GLY A 98 -6.28 -13.71 -6.94
CA GLY A 98 -6.91 -14.70 -7.82
C GLY A 98 -7.96 -14.15 -8.80
N LYS A 99 -8.78 -13.19 -8.42
CA LYS A 99 -9.81 -12.58 -9.28
C LYS A 99 -10.09 -11.13 -8.90
N VAL A 100 -10.57 -10.34 -9.87
CA VAL A 100 -10.96 -8.95 -9.63
C VAL A 100 -12.32 -8.90 -8.92
N SER A 101 -12.30 -8.56 -7.63
CA SER A 101 -13.51 -8.29 -6.84
C SER A 101 -13.17 -7.47 -5.60
N ALA A 102 -14.15 -6.78 -5.03
CA ALA A 102 -13.94 -6.00 -3.79
C ALA A 102 -13.45 -6.87 -2.62
N ALA A 103 -13.90 -8.13 -2.54
CA ALA A 103 -13.53 -9.06 -1.47
C ALA A 103 -12.08 -9.59 -1.59
N THR A 104 -11.46 -9.53 -2.76
CA THR A 104 -10.12 -10.03 -3.03
C THR A 104 -9.08 -8.91 -3.20
N ASN A 105 -9.50 -7.67 -3.01
CA ASN A 105 -8.62 -6.51 -3.17
C ASN A 105 -7.59 -6.44 -2.02
N ILE A 106 -6.32 -6.40 -2.38
CA ILE A 106 -5.18 -6.41 -1.43
C ILE A 106 -5.13 -5.13 -0.59
N GLN A 107 -5.41 -3.98 -1.19
CA GLN A 107 -5.40 -2.69 -0.49
C GLN A 107 -6.46 -2.65 0.62
N THR A 108 -7.67 -3.13 0.32
CA THR A 108 -8.75 -3.27 1.30
C THR A 108 -8.36 -4.21 2.44
N ALA A 109 -7.69 -5.33 2.13
CA ALA A 109 -7.20 -6.26 3.15
C ALA A 109 -6.15 -5.64 4.07
N LEU A 110 -5.22 -4.82 3.53
CA LEU A 110 -4.24 -4.08 4.33
C LEU A 110 -4.90 -3.06 5.26
N CYS A 111 -5.89 -2.31 4.77
CA CYS A 111 -6.66 -1.38 5.59
C CYS A 111 -7.44 -2.08 6.70
N LYS A 112 -8.06 -3.23 6.39
CA LYS A 112 -8.76 -4.07 7.37
C LYS A 112 -7.85 -4.57 8.49
N ALA A 113 -6.61 -4.92 8.15
CA ALA A 113 -5.58 -5.32 9.11
C ALA A 113 -4.95 -4.14 9.87
N GLY A 114 -5.33 -2.90 9.56
CA GLY A 114 -4.75 -1.69 10.15
C GLY A 114 -3.28 -1.48 9.76
N MET A 115 -2.86 -1.95 8.58
CA MET A 115 -1.49 -1.81 8.07
C MET A 115 -1.34 -0.65 7.10
N ALA A 116 -2.45 -0.05 6.68
CA ALA A 116 -2.52 1.07 5.76
C ALA A 116 -3.63 2.04 6.16
N VAL A 117 -3.49 3.29 5.74
CA VAL A 117 -4.53 4.31 5.78
C VAL A 117 -5.11 4.56 4.40
N SER A 118 -6.33 5.05 4.31
CA SER A 118 -6.88 5.52 3.05
C SER A 118 -6.13 6.78 2.59
N TYR A 119 -5.75 6.82 1.31
CA TYR A 119 -5.13 7.96 0.67
C TYR A 119 -5.77 8.20 -0.69
N LEU A 120 -6.85 8.98 -0.71
CA LEU A 120 -7.65 9.20 -1.91
C LEU A 120 -7.21 10.49 -2.62
N PRO A 121 -7.03 10.48 -3.95
CA PRO A 121 -6.74 11.69 -4.70
C PRO A 121 -7.97 12.60 -4.73
N HIS A 122 -7.74 13.90 -4.77
CA HIS A 122 -8.77 14.93 -4.85
C HIS A 122 -8.75 15.69 -6.19
N ASN A 123 -7.96 15.22 -7.13
CA ASN A 123 -7.72 15.87 -8.43
C ASN A 123 -8.23 15.06 -9.64
N ARG A 124 -8.98 13.98 -9.43
CA ARG A 124 -9.62 13.21 -10.50
C ARG A 124 -11.10 13.53 -10.59
N TYR A 125 -11.59 13.71 -11.82
CA TYR A 125 -13.00 14.06 -12.09
C TYR A 125 -13.89 12.85 -12.35
N SER A 126 -13.32 11.67 -12.61
CA SER A 126 -14.11 10.47 -12.89
C SER A 126 -13.44 9.21 -12.39
N TYR A 127 -14.23 8.27 -11.94
CA TYR A 127 -13.83 6.95 -11.47
C TYR A 127 -14.70 5.87 -12.11
N THR A 128 -14.12 4.74 -12.41
CA THR A 128 -14.87 3.56 -12.84
C THR A 128 -15.64 2.95 -11.66
N ASN A 129 -16.68 2.17 -11.96
CA ASN A 129 -17.44 1.45 -10.92
C ASN A 129 -16.53 0.52 -10.09
N ARG A 130 -15.52 -0.07 -10.71
CA ARG A 130 -14.50 -0.90 -10.02
C ARG A 130 -13.72 -0.07 -9.01
N GLU A 131 -13.19 1.08 -9.41
CA GLU A 131 -12.43 1.99 -8.53
C GLU A 131 -13.30 2.49 -7.37
N LEU A 132 -14.55 2.89 -7.64
CA LEU A 132 -15.50 3.30 -6.59
C LEU A 132 -15.77 2.19 -5.58
N ALA A 133 -15.87 0.93 -6.03
CA ALA A 133 -16.06 -0.21 -5.14
C ALA A 133 -14.80 -0.44 -4.24
N VAL A 134 -13.59 -0.34 -4.80
CA VAL A 134 -12.33 -0.45 -4.05
C VAL A 134 -12.21 0.69 -3.04
N MET A 135 -12.42 1.94 -3.46
CA MET A 135 -12.35 3.12 -2.58
C MET A 135 -13.33 3.01 -1.41
N ARG A 136 -14.56 2.57 -1.68
CA ARG A 136 -15.57 2.34 -0.63
C ARG A 136 -15.09 1.28 0.38
N GLY A 137 -14.54 0.17 -0.11
CA GLY A 137 -13.97 -0.89 0.73
C GLY A 137 -12.83 -0.35 1.61
N ILE A 138 -11.90 0.37 1.03
CA ILE A 138 -10.76 0.98 1.72
C ILE A 138 -11.22 1.94 2.84
N ILE A 139 -12.15 2.87 2.53
CA ILE A 139 -12.68 3.82 3.52
C ILE A 139 -13.36 3.07 4.67
N THR A 140 -14.23 2.11 4.33
CA THR A 140 -14.99 1.32 5.31
C THR A 140 -14.05 0.54 6.22
N GLU A 141 -13.06 -0.16 5.67
CA GLU A 141 -12.15 -0.99 6.46
C GLU A 141 -11.13 -0.15 7.25
N THR A 142 -10.70 1.00 6.73
CA THR A 142 -9.88 1.96 7.49
C THR A 142 -10.65 2.47 8.72
N ALA A 143 -11.92 2.87 8.55
CA ALA A 143 -12.76 3.33 9.64
C ALA A 143 -13.04 2.22 10.68
N ASN A 144 -13.28 0.98 10.21
CA ASN A 144 -13.47 -0.17 11.07
C ASN A 144 -12.22 -0.50 11.89
N ALA A 145 -11.03 -0.50 11.26
CA ALA A 145 -9.75 -0.75 11.93
C ALA A 145 -9.47 0.33 13.00
N ASN A 146 -9.72 1.61 12.66
CA ASN A 146 -9.57 2.71 13.62
C ASN A 146 -10.50 2.54 14.84
N ARG A 147 -11.79 2.30 14.60
CA ARG A 147 -12.77 2.12 15.67
C ARG A 147 -12.42 0.94 16.59
N LYS A 148 -11.90 -0.15 16.01
CA LYS A 148 -11.50 -1.37 16.74
C LYS A 148 -10.08 -1.31 17.30
N LYS A 149 -9.34 -0.23 17.05
CA LYS A 149 -7.94 -0.09 17.45
C LYS A 149 -7.05 -1.23 16.93
N VAL A 150 -7.19 -1.60 15.66
CA VAL A 150 -6.40 -2.65 15.01
C VAL A 150 -5.19 -2.04 14.30
N GLY A 151 -4.05 -2.72 14.37
CA GLY A 151 -2.83 -2.33 13.67
C GLY A 151 -2.29 -0.98 14.16
N ILE A 152 -1.92 -0.10 13.24
CA ILE A 152 -1.41 1.26 13.56
C ILE A 152 -2.37 2.06 14.43
N TRP A 153 -3.67 1.76 14.40
CA TRP A 153 -4.70 2.44 15.18
C TRP A 153 -4.70 2.06 16.67
N SER A 154 -3.95 1.01 17.06
CA SER A 154 -3.72 0.67 18.47
C SER A 154 -2.60 1.49 19.11
N GLU A 155 -1.77 2.16 18.28
CA GLU A 155 -0.60 2.90 18.74
C GLU A 155 -1.00 4.30 19.19
N PRO A 156 -0.75 4.69 20.45
CA PRO A 156 -1.02 6.04 20.92
C PRO A 156 -0.17 7.06 20.17
N ASN A 157 -0.81 8.14 19.71
CA ASN A 157 -0.13 9.25 19.01
C ASN A 157 0.66 8.81 17.76
N PHE A 158 0.20 7.77 17.06
CA PHE A 158 0.82 7.31 15.82
C PHE A 158 0.89 8.44 14.78
N ILE A 159 2.08 8.66 14.24
CA ILE A 159 2.29 9.64 13.15
C ILE A 159 1.79 9.01 11.85
N LEU A 160 0.76 9.58 11.25
CA LEU A 160 0.22 9.07 9.99
C LEU A 160 1.26 9.14 8.86
N PRO A 161 1.23 8.23 7.87
CA PRO A 161 2.25 8.15 6.81
C PRO A 161 2.48 9.49 6.09
N HIS A 162 1.42 10.21 5.73
CA HIS A 162 1.51 11.50 5.04
C HIS A 162 2.07 12.64 5.93
N GLU A 163 1.94 12.53 7.25
CA GLU A 163 2.55 13.46 8.22
C GLU A 163 4.03 13.11 8.41
N PHE A 164 4.33 11.81 8.52
CA PHE A 164 5.69 11.31 8.67
C PHE A 164 6.59 11.75 7.50
N LYS A 165 6.08 11.73 6.27
CA LYS A 165 6.79 12.18 5.06
C LYS A 165 7.20 13.67 5.10
N LYS A 166 6.54 14.48 5.94
CA LYS A 166 6.86 15.91 6.12
C LYS A 166 7.93 16.16 7.19
N LEU A 167 8.30 15.12 7.95
CA LEU A 167 9.34 15.24 8.97
C LEU A 167 10.71 15.29 8.29
N ASN A 168 11.49 16.33 8.63
CA ASN A 168 12.88 16.46 8.23
C ASN A 168 13.75 15.65 9.20
N LEU A 169 13.82 14.33 9.00
CA LEU A 169 14.67 13.48 9.82
C LEU A 169 16.14 13.67 9.41
N PRO A 170 17.07 13.82 10.37
CA PRO A 170 18.48 14.02 10.07
C PRO A 170 19.04 12.80 9.32
N LEU A 171 19.82 13.08 8.26
CA LEU A 171 20.55 12.10 7.49
C LEU A 171 21.86 11.74 8.20
N SER A 172 22.29 10.48 8.06
CA SER A 172 23.57 9.96 8.56
C SER A 172 24.73 10.39 7.67
#